data_89c5c76dacf4ff1ae12b0c7a69354e6b
#
_entry.id   89c5c76dacf4ff1ae12b0c7a69354e6b
#
_cell.length_a   1.000
_cell.length_b   1.000
_cell.length_c   1.000
_cell.angle_alpha   90.00
_cell.angle_beta   90.00
_cell.angle_gamma   90.00
#
_symmetry.space_group_name_H-M   'P 1'
#
loop_
_entity.id
_entity.type
_entity.pdbx_description
1 polymer ?
#
loop_
_entity_poly.entity_id
_entity_poly.type
_entity_poly.pdbx_seq_one_letter_code
_entity_poly.pdbx_strand_id
1 'polypeptide(L)'
;MASPFPPSSAVRPRDAASLLIYRHAGARVQVLMGKRRPGARFLPDVYVFPGGALDAADARFAADALARRAAAGRAHMVLEPQWLQALAARHGLHAAALLRAALREAHEESGWRWPKADLPGLDSSGVRYIGRAITPAQSPRRFHARFFAVPDERMQQDPHADGELLDLRWVDVHNPERLPIIDVTEFMLTELQRELGGQRKAWPLLSYVNDAVRVRRLPISP
;
A
#
# COMPACT_ATOMS: atom_id res chain seq x y z
N MET A 1 -6.77 -23.12 34.85
CA MET A 1 -6.19 -24.22 34.05
C MET A 1 -5.38 -23.58 32.93
N ALA A 2 -4.05 -23.83 32.89
CA ALA A 2 -3.18 -23.35 31.82
C ALA A 2 -3.53 -24.07 30.51
N SER A 3 -3.55 -23.35 29.39
CA SER A 3 -3.77 -23.93 28.06
C SER A 3 -2.72 -25.01 27.78
N PRO A 4 -3.11 -26.22 27.32
CA PRO A 4 -2.17 -27.30 27.04
C PRO A 4 -1.31 -27.10 25.78
N PHE A 5 -1.49 -25.98 25.08
CA PHE A 5 -0.71 -25.65 23.90
C PHE A 5 0.32 -24.57 24.25
N PRO A 6 1.63 -24.78 23.93
CA PRO A 6 2.61 -23.73 24.05
C PRO A 6 2.13 -22.53 23.17
N PRO A 7 2.43 -21.28 23.58
CA PRO A 7 2.10 -20.15 22.74
C PRO A 7 2.80 -20.37 21.39
N SER A 8 2.03 -20.58 20.33
CA SER A 8 2.56 -20.66 18.98
C SER A 8 3.36 -19.38 18.76
N SER A 9 4.63 -19.50 18.43
CA SER A 9 5.46 -18.32 18.12
C SER A 9 4.76 -17.55 17.02
N ALA A 10 4.32 -16.33 17.35
CA ALA A 10 3.54 -15.52 16.41
C ALA A 10 4.32 -15.38 15.09
N VAL A 11 3.71 -15.76 13.98
CA VAL A 11 4.32 -15.65 12.65
C VAL A 11 4.81 -14.23 12.44
N ARG A 12 6.09 -14.07 12.04
CA ARG A 12 6.64 -12.74 11.75
C ARG A 12 5.91 -12.12 10.55
N PRO A 13 5.40 -10.88 10.67
CA PRO A 13 4.76 -10.20 9.54
C PRO A 13 5.73 -10.02 8.36
N ARG A 14 5.28 -10.39 7.15
CA ARG A 14 6.02 -10.12 5.91
C ARG A 14 5.78 -8.69 5.47
N ASP A 15 6.81 -8.05 4.92
CA ASP A 15 6.65 -6.75 4.31
C ASP A 15 5.75 -6.85 3.07
N ALA A 16 4.82 -5.89 2.95
CA ALA A 16 3.87 -5.79 1.87
C ALA A 16 3.58 -4.33 1.55
N ALA A 17 3.03 -4.08 0.36
CA ALA A 17 2.63 -2.74 -0.03
C ALA A 17 1.36 -2.79 -0.89
N SER A 18 0.52 -1.77 -0.75
CA SER A 18 -0.72 -1.58 -1.52
C SER A 18 -0.78 -0.19 -2.13
N LEU A 19 -1.42 -0.07 -3.29
CA LEU A 19 -1.57 1.18 -4.02
C LEU A 19 -3.04 1.59 -4.08
N LEU A 20 -3.35 2.79 -3.57
CA LEU A 20 -4.64 3.45 -3.68
C LEU A 20 -4.58 4.34 -4.95
N ILE A 21 -5.10 3.86 -6.07
CA ILE A 21 -5.25 4.67 -7.28
C ILE A 21 -6.53 5.46 -7.09
N TYR A 22 -6.45 6.79 -7.05
CA TYR A 22 -7.60 7.65 -6.81
C TYR A 22 -7.83 8.62 -7.95
N ARG A 23 -9.08 9.07 -8.09
CA ARG A 23 -9.47 10.12 -9.04
C ARG A 23 -10.46 11.10 -8.43
N HIS A 24 -10.52 12.28 -9.03
CA HIS A 24 -11.56 13.26 -8.74
C HIS A 24 -12.70 13.12 -9.75
N ALA A 25 -13.90 12.83 -9.26
CA ALA A 25 -15.14 12.76 -10.04
C ALA A 25 -16.07 13.90 -9.60
N GLY A 26 -15.84 15.09 -10.14
CA GLY A 26 -16.45 16.31 -9.64
C GLY A 26 -15.98 16.62 -8.22
N ALA A 27 -16.91 16.82 -7.30
CA ALA A 27 -16.61 17.05 -5.87
C ALA A 27 -16.27 15.77 -5.09
N ARG A 28 -16.39 14.61 -5.72
CA ARG A 28 -16.14 13.32 -5.06
C ARG A 28 -14.74 12.83 -5.34
N VAL A 29 -14.16 12.12 -4.36
CA VAL A 29 -12.95 11.34 -4.55
C VAL A 29 -13.34 9.87 -4.63
N GLN A 30 -12.87 9.20 -5.66
CA GLN A 30 -13.06 7.77 -5.84
C GLN A 30 -11.71 7.06 -5.83
N VAL A 31 -11.69 5.82 -5.35
CA VAL A 31 -10.50 4.95 -5.34
C VAL A 31 -10.81 3.65 -6.07
N LEU A 32 -9.83 3.14 -6.82
CA LEU A 32 -9.94 1.86 -7.49
C LEU A 32 -9.82 0.73 -6.47
N MET A 33 -10.82 -0.14 -6.46
CA MET A 33 -10.85 -1.34 -5.63
C MET A 33 -11.26 -2.55 -6.48
N GLY A 34 -10.79 -3.72 -6.08
CA GLY A 34 -11.17 -4.96 -6.72
C GLY A 34 -11.54 -6.03 -5.70
N LYS A 35 -12.40 -6.95 -6.11
CA LYS A 35 -12.86 -8.05 -5.28
C LYS A 35 -11.88 -9.21 -5.37
N ARG A 36 -11.43 -9.72 -4.22
CA ARG A 36 -10.61 -10.93 -4.17
C ARG A 36 -11.43 -12.15 -4.58
N ARG A 37 -10.80 -13.09 -5.30
CA ARG A 37 -11.46 -14.31 -5.77
C ARG A 37 -11.97 -15.13 -4.58
N PRO A 38 -13.10 -15.86 -4.71
CA PRO A 38 -13.65 -16.71 -3.65
C PRO A 38 -12.67 -17.77 -3.13
N GLY A 39 -11.77 -18.25 -4.00
CA GLY A 39 -10.71 -19.21 -3.64
C GLY A 39 -9.43 -18.59 -3.06
N ALA A 40 -9.40 -17.29 -2.79
CA ALA A 40 -8.20 -16.65 -2.23
C ALA A 40 -7.88 -17.19 -0.83
N ARG A 41 -6.62 -17.56 -0.61
CA ARG A 41 -6.15 -18.11 0.68
C ARG A 41 -6.18 -17.11 1.85
N PHE A 42 -6.37 -15.84 1.56
CA PHE A 42 -6.40 -14.76 2.55
C PHE A 42 -7.47 -13.75 2.15
N LEU A 43 -8.45 -13.52 3.02
CA LEU A 43 -9.55 -12.59 2.83
C LEU A 43 -10.30 -12.80 1.48
N PRO A 44 -10.94 -13.97 1.24
CA PRO A 44 -11.75 -14.17 0.05
C PRO A 44 -12.99 -13.26 0.06
N ASP A 45 -13.52 -12.96 -1.13
CA ASP A 45 -14.78 -12.23 -1.36
C ASP A 45 -14.85 -10.80 -0.80
N VAL A 46 -13.74 -10.21 -0.34
CA VAL A 46 -13.69 -8.80 0.10
C VAL A 46 -13.07 -7.91 -0.96
N TYR A 47 -13.47 -6.64 -0.95
CA TYR A 47 -12.84 -5.61 -1.76
C TYR A 47 -11.60 -5.07 -1.08
N VAL A 48 -10.54 -4.95 -1.88
CA VAL A 48 -9.23 -4.49 -1.44
C VAL A 48 -8.64 -3.49 -2.44
N PHE A 49 -7.64 -2.75 -2.00
CA PHE A 49 -6.74 -2.04 -2.91
C PHE A 49 -5.79 -3.06 -3.55
N PRO A 50 -5.35 -2.87 -4.80
CA PRO A 50 -4.27 -3.66 -5.37
C PRO A 50 -3.04 -3.65 -4.46
N GLY A 51 -2.45 -4.84 -4.25
CA GLY A 51 -1.28 -4.93 -3.38
C GLY A 51 -0.91 -6.34 -2.94
N GLY A 52 0.37 -6.52 -2.61
CA GLY A 52 0.90 -7.81 -2.22
C GLY A 52 2.21 -7.74 -1.44
N ALA A 53 2.83 -8.89 -1.30
CA ALA A 53 4.06 -9.03 -0.54
C ALA A 53 5.26 -8.49 -1.32
N LEU A 54 6.19 -7.85 -0.59
CA LEU A 54 7.51 -7.54 -1.11
C LEU A 54 8.24 -8.83 -1.49
N ASP A 55 8.81 -8.87 -2.69
CA ASP A 55 9.64 -9.98 -3.15
C ASP A 55 11.10 -9.57 -3.40
N ALA A 56 11.95 -10.56 -3.73
CA ALA A 56 13.36 -10.31 -4.00
C ALA A 56 13.59 -9.55 -5.33
N ALA A 57 12.68 -9.65 -6.30
CA ALA A 57 12.78 -8.92 -7.56
C ALA A 57 12.51 -7.43 -7.35
N ASP A 58 11.60 -7.06 -6.46
CA ASP A 58 11.34 -5.66 -6.09
C ASP A 58 12.59 -5.02 -5.46
N ALA A 59 13.29 -5.75 -4.60
CA ALA A 59 14.52 -5.26 -3.96
C ALA A 59 15.66 -5.10 -4.98
N ARG A 60 15.83 -6.06 -5.91
CA ARG A 60 16.84 -5.96 -6.99
C ARG A 60 16.54 -4.78 -7.90
N PHE A 61 15.29 -4.64 -8.36
CA PHE A 61 14.87 -3.52 -9.19
C PHE A 61 15.17 -2.17 -8.53
N ALA A 62 14.85 -2.04 -7.22
CA ALA A 62 15.09 -0.81 -6.48
C ALA A 62 16.60 -0.51 -6.38
N ALA A 63 17.43 -1.51 -6.15
CA ALA A 63 18.90 -1.35 -6.13
C ALA A 63 19.43 -0.85 -7.47
N ASP A 64 19.01 -1.45 -8.58
CA ASP A 64 19.41 -1.04 -9.93
C ASP A 64 18.93 0.37 -10.28
N ALA A 65 17.70 0.73 -9.88
CA ALA A 65 17.16 2.07 -10.09
C ALA A 65 17.98 3.12 -9.33
N LEU A 66 18.32 2.87 -8.07
CA LEU A 66 19.14 3.75 -7.26
C LEU A 66 20.56 3.89 -7.82
N ALA A 67 21.18 2.80 -8.27
CA ALA A 67 22.50 2.82 -8.89
C ALA A 67 22.51 3.67 -10.19
N ARG A 68 21.50 3.50 -11.06
CA ARG A 68 21.36 4.31 -12.27
C ARG A 68 21.20 5.81 -11.97
N ARG A 69 20.44 6.17 -10.93
CA ARG A 69 20.27 7.56 -10.51
C ARG A 69 21.59 8.16 -10.02
N ALA A 70 22.31 7.43 -9.19
CA ALA A 70 23.62 7.85 -8.69
C ALA A 70 24.60 8.09 -9.84
N ALA A 71 24.66 7.18 -10.80
CA ALA A 71 25.50 7.32 -12.01
C ALA A 71 25.11 8.53 -12.88
N ALA A 72 23.84 8.93 -12.88
CA ALA A 72 23.34 10.10 -13.58
C ALA A 72 23.50 11.43 -12.78
N GLY A 73 24.25 11.42 -11.66
CA GLY A 73 24.42 12.58 -10.78
C GLY A 73 23.16 13.00 -10.03
N ARG A 74 22.12 12.16 -10.02
CA ARG A 74 20.85 12.38 -9.35
C ARG A 74 20.79 11.58 -8.03
N ALA A 75 21.70 11.88 -7.11
CA ALA A 75 21.96 11.08 -5.90
C ALA A 75 20.77 10.96 -4.94
N HIS A 76 19.75 11.78 -5.07
CA HIS A 76 18.60 11.72 -4.19
C HIS A 76 17.42 11.07 -4.91
N MET A 77 17.02 9.90 -4.43
CA MET A 77 15.66 9.43 -4.62
C MET A 77 14.78 10.44 -3.90
N VAL A 78 13.79 11.02 -4.59
CA VAL A 78 12.85 11.97 -3.99
C VAL A 78 11.80 11.19 -3.17
N LEU A 79 12.29 10.37 -2.26
CA LEU A 79 11.50 10.00 -1.09
C LEU A 79 11.82 11.05 -0.05
N GLU A 80 10.86 11.84 0.28
CA GLU A 80 11.03 12.84 1.33
C GLU A 80 11.55 12.16 2.60
N PRO A 81 12.53 12.72 3.32
CA PRO A 81 13.09 12.11 4.53
C PRO A 81 12.02 11.70 5.53
N GLN A 82 10.92 12.43 5.57
CA GLN A 82 9.74 12.17 6.40
C GLN A 82 9.10 10.80 6.08
N TRP A 83 9.07 10.38 4.81
CA TRP A 83 8.54 9.07 4.43
C TRP A 83 9.39 7.92 4.96
N LEU A 84 10.72 8.08 4.98
CA LEU A 84 11.62 7.03 5.46
C LEU A 84 11.34 6.67 6.91
N GLN A 85 11.06 7.67 7.76
CA GLN A 85 10.66 7.45 9.14
C GLN A 85 9.28 6.80 9.23
N ALA A 86 8.31 7.34 8.48
CA ALA A 86 6.93 6.86 8.49
C ALA A 86 6.80 5.43 7.98
N LEU A 87 7.57 5.06 6.96
CA LEU A 87 7.60 3.71 6.39
C LEU A 87 8.21 2.68 7.36
N ALA A 88 8.88 3.11 8.44
CA ALA A 88 9.77 2.26 9.24
C ALA A 88 10.77 1.50 8.36
N ALA A 89 11.19 2.15 7.28
CA ALA A 89 12.18 1.62 6.39
C ALA A 89 13.57 1.82 7.00
N ARG A 90 14.40 0.79 6.95
CA ARG A 90 15.77 0.84 7.51
C ARG A 90 16.67 1.76 6.69
N HIS A 91 16.38 1.91 5.40
CA HIS A 91 17.12 2.73 4.44
C HIS A 91 16.28 2.97 3.17
N GLY A 92 16.72 3.92 2.33
CA GLY A 92 16.01 4.30 1.11
C GLY A 92 15.77 3.15 0.12
N LEU A 93 16.68 2.17 0.04
CA LEU A 93 16.49 0.97 -0.77
C LEU A 93 15.24 0.19 -0.39
N HIS A 94 15.00 0.00 0.92
CA HIS A 94 13.80 -0.72 1.38
C HIS A 94 12.51 0.03 1.06
N ALA A 95 12.52 1.36 1.20
CA ALA A 95 11.38 2.19 0.84
C ALA A 95 11.09 2.15 -0.67
N ALA A 96 12.14 2.17 -1.50
CA ALA A 96 12.03 2.03 -2.95
C ALA A 96 11.46 0.65 -3.36
N ALA A 97 11.91 -0.40 -2.70
CA ALA A 97 11.41 -1.76 -2.94
C ALA A 97 9.92 -1.90 -2.58
N LEU A 98 9.47 -1.28 -1.48
CA LEU A 98 8.05 -1.25 -1.09
C LEU A 98 7.19 -0.49 -2.11
N LEU A 99 7.65 0.65 -2.59
CA LEU A 99 6.94 1.38 -3.65
C LEU A 99 6.90 0.54 -4.94
N ARG A 100 8.02 -0.08 -5.31
CA ARG A 100 8.07 -0.98 -6.49
C ARG A 100 7.08 -2.13 -6.37
N ALA A 101 6.99 -2.77 -5.19
CA ALA A 101 6.01 -3.83 -4.92
C ALA A 101 4.57 -3.33 -5.13
N ALA A 102 4.21 -2.17 -4.57
CA ALA A 102 2.88 -1.59 -4.75
C ALA A 102 2.53 -1.33 -6.22
N LEU A 103 3.48 -0.80 -7.00
CA LEU A 103 3.28 -0.52 -8.42
C LEU A 103 3.19 -1.80 -9.27
N ARG A 104 3.98 -2.84 -8.96
CA ARG A 104 3.93 -4.14 -9.63
C ARG A 104 2.60 -4.83 -9.40
N GLU A 105 2.21 -4.95 -8.14
CA GLU A 105 0.95 -5.59 -7.74
C GLU A 105 -0.27 -4.84 -8.33
N ALA A 106 -0.23 -3.50 -8.39
CA ALA A 106 -1.28 -2.73 -9.04
C ALA A 106 -1.43 -3.13 -10.52
N HIS A 107 -0.32 -3.32 -11.24
CA HIS A 107 -0.37 -3.78 -12.62
C HIS A 107 -0.90 -5.23 -12.73
N GLU A 108 -0.34 -6.15 -11.94
CA GLU A 108 -0.69 -7.58 -11.97
C GLU A 108 -2.15 -7.82 -11.57
N GLU A 109 -2.66 -7.10 -10.56
CA GLU A 109 -4.00 -7.31 -10.01
C GLU A 109 -5.10 -6.50 -10.71
N SER A 110 -4.78 -5.34 -11.29
CA SER A 110 -5.80 -4.44 -11.84
C SER A 110 -5.56 -3.97 -13.28
N GLY A 111 -4.41 -4.26 -13.88
CA GLY A 111 -4.02 -3.75 -15.18
C GLY A 111 -3.58 -2.27 -15.18
N TRP A 112 -3.60 -1.58 -14.04
CA TRP A 112 -3.12 -0.21 -13.94
C TRP A 112 -1.62 -0.19 -13.66
N ARG A 113 -0.84 0.40 -14.56
CA ARG A 113 0.62 0.44 -14.48
C ARG A 113 1.17 1.86 -14.39
N TRP A 114 2.27 2.00 -13.70
CA TRP A 114 3.08 3.22 -13.75
C TRP A 114 3.76 3.33 -15.12
N PRO A 115 3.84 4.54 -15.73
CA PRO A 115 4.49 4.70 -17.02
C PRO A 115 5.93 4.18 -17.02
N LYS A 116 6.31 3.40 -18.04
CA LYS A 116 7.65 2.78 -18.13
C LYS A 116 8.78 3.82 -18.13
N ALA A 117 8.53 5.00 -18.69
CA ALA A 117 9.50 6.08 -18.73
C ALA A 117 9.94 6.55 -17.33
N ASP A 118 9.06 6.46 -16.35
CA ASP A 118 9.31 6.92 -14.98
C ASP A 118 9.91 5.83 -14.08
N LEU A 119 9.78 4.55 -14.48
CA LEU A 119 10.30 3.40 -13.74
C LEU A 119 11.84 3.40 -13.56
N PRO A 120 12.68 3.76 -14.56
CA PRO A 120 14.13 3.68 -14.42
C PRO A 120 14.70 4.52 -13.28
N GLY A 121 13.97 5.54 -12.83
CA GLY A 121 14.38 6.40 -11.74
C GLY A 121 13.58 6.27 -10.47
N LEU A 122 12.52 5.45 -10.45
CA LEU A 122 11.52 5.43 -9.36
C LEU A 122 11.13 6.87 -8.97
N ASP A 123 10.70 7.65 -9.96
CA ASP A 123 10.17 8.98 -9.69
C ASP A 123 8.92 8.83 -8.82
N SER A 124 9.04 9.25 -7.58
CA SER A 124 7.94 9.22 -6.61
C SER A 124 7.12 10.51 -6.61
N SER A 125 7.36 11.41 -7.57
CA SER A 125 6.57 12.62 -7.69
C SER A 125 5.09 12.29 -7.89
N GLY A 126 4.23 12.91 -7.09
CA GLY A 126 2.79 12.60 -7.08
C GLY A 126 2.39 11.33 -6.30
N VAL A 127 3.34 10.52 -5.84
CA VAL A 127 3.05 9.43 -4.89
C VAL A 127 2.92 10.00 -3.49
N ARG A 128 1.87 9.59 -2.79
CA ARG A 128 1.63 9.95 -1.38
C ARG A 128 1.75 8.72 -0.51
N TYR A 129 2.44 8.85 0.61
CA TYR A 129 2.41 7.80 1.63
C TYR A 129 1.17 7.99 2.52
N ILE A 130 0.35 6.95 2.69
CA ILE A 130 -0.92 7.05 3.44
C ILE A 130 -0.76 6.55 4.87
N GLY A 131 -0.13 5.42 5.06
CA GLY A 131 0.05 4.84 6.37
C GLY A 131 0.49 3.39 6.29
N ARG A 132 0.45 2.71 7.43
CA ARG A 132 0.81 1.30 7.52
C ARG A 132 -0.10 0.53 8.47
N ALA A 133 -0.21 -0.78 8.23
CA ALA A 133 -0.96 -1.67 9.10
C ALA A 133 -0.18 -2.97 9.36
N ILE A 134 -0.40 -3.56 10.53
CA ILE A 134 0.16 -4.86 10.88
C ILE A 134 -1.00 -5.81 11.19
N THR A 135 -1.07 -6.92 10.46
CA THR A 135 -2.08 -7.97 10.64
C THR A 135 -2.08 -8.50 12.09
N PRO A 136 -3.24 -8.85 12.66
CA PRO A 136 -3.35 -9.44 13.99
C PRO A 136 -2.38 -10.59 14.25
N ALA A 137 -1.96 -10.78 15.51
CA ALA A 137 -0.97 -11.78 15.88
C ALA A 137 -1.43 -13.22 15.62
N GLN A 138 -2.74 -13.48 15.73
CA GLN A 138 -3.36 -14.78 15.56
C GLN A 138 -3.59 -15.16 14.09
N SER A 139 -3.44 -14.21 13.17
CA SER A 139 -3.65 -14.49 11.75
C SER A 139 -2.62 -15.49 11.22
N PRO A 140 -3.05 -16.52 10.48
CA PRO A 140 -2.16 -17.55 9.94
C PRO A 140 -1.17 -16.98 8.90
N ARG A 141 -1.51 -15.84 8.31
CA ARG A 141 -0.67 -15.04 7.43
C ARG A 141 -0.64 -13.61 7.94
N ARG A 142 0.56 -13.10 8.13
CA ARG A 142 0.73 -11.75 8.66
C ARG A 142 1.54 -10.89 7.71
N PHE A 143 1.09 -9.64 7.60
CA PHE A 143 1.72 -8.63 6.78
C PHE A 143 1.98 -7.36 7.59
N HIS A 144 3.08 -6.70 7.28
CA HIS A 144 3.33 -5.32 7.63
C HIS A 144 3.15 -4.51 6.35
N ALA A 145 1.92 -4.13 6.06
CA ALA A 145 1.54 -3.45 4.83
C ALA A 145 1.79 -1.94 4.92
N ARG A 146 2.32 -1.36 3.84
CA ARG A 146 2.42 0.09 3.62
C ARG A 146 1.47 0.48 2.50
N PHE A 147 0.85 1.62 2.65
CA PHE A 147 -0.17 2.11 1.74
C PHE A 147 0.31 3.40 1.09
N PHE A 148 0.35 3.38 -0.23
CA PHE A 148 0.68 4.53 -1.07
C PHE A 148 -0.56 4.95 -1.84
N ALA A 149 -0.64 6.23 -2.23
CA ALA A 149 -1.70 6.72 -3.10
C ALA A 149 -1.12 7.49 -4.28
N VAL A 150 -1.77 7.34 -5.42
CA VAL A 150 -1.43 8.04 -6.67
C VAL A 150 -2.71 8.48 -7.37
N PRO A 151 -2.73 9.65 -8.01
CA PRO A 151 -3.85 10.02 -8.86
C PRO A 151 -3.84 9.19 -10.16
N ASP A 152 -5.01 8.89 -10.70
CA ASP A 152 -5.16 8.02 -11.88
C ASP A 152 -4.52 8.60 -13.14
N GLU A 153 -4.47 9.93 -13.28
CA GLU A 153 -3.78 10.60 -14.37
C GLU A 153 -2.27 10.32 -14.44
N ARG A 154 -1.67 9.81 -13.36
CA ARG A 154 -0.28 9.35 -13.30
C ARG A 154 -0.12 7.89 -13.72
N MET A 155 -1.19 7.19 -13.92
CA MET A 155 -1.21 5.77 -14.23
C MET A 155 -1.70 5.54 -15.67
N GLN A 156 -1.38 4.40 -16.23
CA GLN A 156 -1.86 3.96 -17.53
C GLN A 156 -2.58 2.63 -17.38
N GLN A 157 -3.77 2.52 -17.95
CA GLN A 157 -4.44 1.24 -18.01
C GLN A 157 -3.87 0.41 -19.14
N ASP A 158 -3.51 -0.84 -18.86
CA ASP A 158 -3.13 -1.82 -19.86
C ASP A 158 -4.40 -2.59 -20.32
N PRO A 159 -4.84 -2.39 -21.56
CA PRO A 159 -6.06 -3.03 -22.05
C PRO A 159 -5.92 -4.55 -22.21
N HIS A 160 -4.71 -5.09 -22.15
CA HIS A 160 -4.41 -6.51 -22.31
C HIS A 160 -4.06 -7.23 -21.01
N ALA A 161 -4.14 -6.53 -19.87
CA ALA A 161 -3.86 -7.15 -18.58
C ALA A 161 -5.06 -7.95 -18.09
N ASP A 162 -4.85 -9.23 -17.86
CA ASP A 162 -5.79 -10.09 -17.12
C ASP A 162 -5.56 -9.89 -15.63
N GLY A 163 -6.25 -8.88 -15.07
CA GLY A 163 -6.14 -8.57 -13.66
C GLY A 163 -6.56 -9.74 -12.75
N GLU A 164 -5.83 -9.97 -11.66
CA GLU A 164 -6.17 -11.03 -10.70
C GLU A 164 -7.39 -10.69 -9.84
N LEU A 165 -7.63 -9.40 -9.60
CA LEU A 165 -8.81 -8.93 -8.88
C LEU A 165 -10.05 -8.95 -9.79
N LEU A 166 -11.16 -9.38 -9.22
CA LEU A 166 -12.47 -9.39 -9.88
C LEU A 166 -13.18 -8.07 -9.63
N ASP A 167 -14.20 -7.77 -10.48
CA ASP A 167 -15.13 -6.67 -10.26
C ASP A 167 -14.44 -5.36 -9.86
N LEU A 168 -13.46 -4.96 -10.67
CA LEU A 168 -12.77 -3.68 -10.49
C LEU A 168 -13.75 -2.53 -10.62
N ARG A 169 -13.78 -1.64 -9.63
CA ARG A 169 -14.67 -0.48 -9.61
C ARG A 169 -14.07 0.72 -8.92
N TRP A 170 -14.55 1.88 -9.30
CA TRP A 170 -14.27 3.14 -8.63
C TRP A 170 -15.28 3.34 -7.48
N VAL A 171 -14.76 3.35 -6.26
CA VAL A 171 -15.53 3.43 -5.03
C VAL A 171 -15.40 4.82 -4.42
N ASP A 172 -16.52 5.44 -4.06
CA ASP A 172 -16.51 6.74 -3.36
C ASP A 172 -15.88 6.57 -1.97
N VAL A 173 -14.85 7.36 -1.68
CA VAL A 173 -14.11 7.24 -0.41
C VAL A 173 -14.95 7.62 0.81
N HIS A 174 -16.02 8.41 0.65
CA HIS A 174 -16.94 8.80 1.73
C HIS A 174 -18.08 7.79 1.94
N ASN A 175 -18.40 7.01 0.90
CA ASN A 175 -19.46 6.03 0.96
C ASN A 175 -19.06 4.78 0.15
N PRO A 176 -18.38 3.81 0.74
CA PRO A 176 -17.95 2.59 0.06
C PRO A 176 -19.11 1.62 -0.27
N GLU A 177 -20.37 2.13 -0.42
CA GLU A 177 -21.55 1.41 -0.94
C GLU A 177 -21.85 0.07 -0.25
N ARG A 178 -21.60 -0.05 1.04
CA ARG A 178 -21.76 -1.30 1.81
C ARG A 178 -20.99 -2.49 1.23
N LEU A 179 -19.89 -2.21 0.53
CA LEU A 179 -19.03 -3.26 0.03
C LEU A 179 -18.45 -4.08 1.20
N PRO A 180 -18.27 -5.40 1.02
CA PRO A 180 -17.55 -6.20 2.01
C PRO A 180 -16.08 -5.81 2.02
N ILE A 181 -15.73 -4.84 2.85
CA ILE A 181 -14.36 -4.38 3.12
C ILE A 181 -13.99 -4.71 4.57
N ILE A 182 -12.69 -4.77 4.83
CA ILE A 182 -12.18 -4.96 6.19
C ILE A 182 -11.80 -3.63 6.83
N ASP A 183 -11.67 -3.63 8.14
CA ASP A 183 -11.36 -2.46 8.96
C ASP A 183 -10.11 -1.69 8.52
N VAL A 184 -9.04 -2.37 8.09
CA VAL A 184 -7.84 -1.72 7.56
C VAL A 184 -8.13 -0.98 6.25
N THR A 185 -9.02 -1.51 5.41
CA THR A 185 -9.41 -0.86 4.15
C THR A 185 -10.20 0.41 4.44
N GLU A 186 -11.21 0.34 5.30
CA GLU A 186 -12.00 1.49 5.73
C GLU A 186 -11.13 2.57 6.39
N PHE A 187 -10.21 2.14 7.26
CA PHE A 187 -9.26 3.05 7.89
C PHE A 187 -8.39 3.79 6.87
N MET A 188 -7.86 3.09 5.86
CA MET A 188 -7.00 3.72 4.85
C MET A 188 -7.78 4.63 3.89
N LEU A 189 -9.07 4.37 3.61
CA LEU A 189 -9.95 5.30 2.91
C LEU A 189 -10.08 6.62 3.69
N THR A 190 -10.32 6.54 5.00
CA THR A 190 -10.38 7.71 5.88
C THR A 190 -9.05 8.49 5.92
N GLU A 191 -7.92 7.80 5.96
CA GLU A 191 -6.61 8.47 5.95
C GLU A 191 -6.28 9.09 4.58
N LEU A 192 -6.74 8.50 3.48
CA LEU A 192 -6.65 9.12 2.15
C LEU A 192 -7.45 10.43 2.09
N GLN A 193 -8.68 10.45 2.61
CA GLN A 193 -9.48 11.68 2.71
C GLN A 193 -8.75 12.79 3.47
N ARG A 194 -8.17 12.45 4.64
CA ARG A 194 -7.40 13.41 5.44
C ARG A 194 -6.18 13.94 4.70
N GLU A 195 -5.50 13.08 3.95
CA GLU A 195 -4.36 13.48 3.13
C GLU A 195 -4.75 14.46 2.04
N LEU A 196 -5.78 14.11 1.26
CA LEU A 196 -6.23 14.94 0.14
C LEU A 196 -6.88 16.25 0.60
N GLY A 197 -7.50 16.25 1.78
CA GLY A 197 -8.07 17.44 2.41
C GLY A 197 -7.04 18.32 3.15
N GLY A 198 -5.75 17.99 3.10
CA GLY A 198 -4.69 18.76 3.80
C GLY A 198 -4.77 18.69 5.33
N GLN A 199 -5.49 17.73 5.88
CA GLN A 199 -5.76 17.61 7.33
C GLN A 199 -4.75 16.69 8.03
N ARG A 200 -3.78 16.15 7.31
CA ARG A 200 -2.83 15.21 7.87
C ARG A 200 -1.80 15.91 8.76
N LYS A 201 -1.70 15.44 10.01
CA LYS A 201 -0.72 15.91 11.01
C LYS A 201 0.24 14.81 11.46
N ALA A 202 -0.01 13.57 11.10
CA ALA A 202 0.78 12.44 11.55
C ALA A 202 0.61 11.21 10.63
N TRP A 203 1.59 10.33 10.63
CA TRP A 203 1.57 9.07 9.90
C TRP A 203 0.94 7.97 10.75
N PRO A 204 -0.15 7.33 10.30
CA PRO A 204 -0.82 6.31 11.08
C PRO A 204 -0.15 4.95 10.96
N LEU A 205 -0.14 4.22 12.09
CA LEU A 205 0.08 2.79 12.16
C LEU A 205 -1.16 2.16 12.80
N LEU A 206 -1.89 1.37 12.03
CA LEU A 206 -2.94 0.51 12.55
C LEU A 206 -2.34 -0.85 12.94
N SER A 207 -2.64 -1.31 14.13
CA SER A 207 -2.21 -2.62 14.64
C SER A 207 -3.27 -3.18 15.59
N TYR A 208 -3.05 -4.39 16.08
CA TYR A 208 -4.00 -5.07 16.96
C TYR A 208 -3.30 -5.53 18.24
N VAL A 209 -3.96 -5.32 19.36
CA VAL A 209 -3.54 -5.81 20.68
C VAL A 209 -4.73 -6.50 21.31
N ASN A 210 -4.64 -7.79 21.60
CA ASN A 210 -5.75 -8.61 22.11
C ASN A 210 -7.03 -8.44 21.25
N ASP A 211 -6.87 -8.56 19.94
CA ASP A 211 -7.91 -8.37 18.90
C ASP A 211 -8.55 -6.98 18.81
N ALA A 212 -8.15 -6.06 19.66
CA ALA A 212 -8.61 -4.68 19.59
C ALA A 212 -7.72 -3.84 18.66
N VAL A 213 -8.36 -3.03 17.81
CA VAL A 213 -7.67 -2.08 16.94
C VAL A 213 -6.92 -1.05 17.78
N ARG A 214 -5.67 -0.81 17.43
CA ARG A 214 -4.81 0.22 18.00
C ARG A 214 -4.24 1.09 16.89
N VAL A 215 -4.47 2.39 16.99
CA VAL A 215 -3.91 3.38 16.07
C VAL A 215 -2.83 4.18 16.80
N ARG A 216 -1.59 4.10 16.31
CA ARG A 216 -0.50 4.97 16.71
C ARG A 216 -0.25 6.00 15.63
N ARG A 217 0.04 7.22 15.99
CA ARG A 217 0.33 8.31 15.05
C ARG A 217 1.74 8.83 15.29
N LEU A 218 2.56 8.76 14.23
CA LEU A 218 3.90 9.33 14.23
C LEU A 218 3.79 10.77 13.72
N PRO A 219 4.20 11.78 14.47
CA PRO A 219 4.14 13.17 14.01
C PRO A 219 4.95 13.33 12.73
N ILE A 220 4.46 14.19 11.84
CA ILE A 220 5.23 14.66 10.69
C ILE A 220 6.14 15.75 11.26
N SER A 221 7.45 15.46 11.30
CA SER A 221 8.42 16.49 11.69
C SER A 221 8.43 17.58 10.61
N PRO A 222 8.47 18.85 11.00
CA PRO A 222 8.54 19.97 10.08
C PRO A 222 9.81 19.95 9.22
#